data_c2ab3a8554830f99cc956a20616e1e14
#
_entry.id   c2ab3a8554830f99cc956a20616e1e14
#
_cell.length_a   1.000
_cell.length_b   1.000
_cell.length_c   1.000
_cell.angle_alpha   90.00
_cell.angle_beta   90.00
_cell.angle_gamma   90.00
#
_symmetry.space_group_name_H-M   'P 1'
#
loop_
_entity.id
_entity.type
_entity.pdbx_description
1 polymer ?
#
loop_
_entity_poly.entity_id
_entity_poly.type
_entity_poly.pdbx_seq_one_letter_code
_entity_poly.pdbx_strand_id
1 'polypeptide(L)'
;APFKRRFYSVVALTQDRSPLYGCYELAADGRIVAFKSFLHTAPQSRYEEFKGLTMADDAELLVGMTELAKAGLICAFHAENNDLINYYSKKFQEEGRVGFRDHSLSRPVITEVQSVERVLRFAKETGARVEIAHVSTPQAMELICKARAEGQDVYIETCPHYLFLDEEDQAKLGPYAKCNPPLRKKELQEKLWDYINDGSVDYIGSDHSPFLLEEKTRGLDNIFKANSGFPGADLRLPLMLDAVTKGKVSLPRVIELLCKNPAKVFNIYPQKGEIRVGADADLVSFNFDHETIVDKNKCYSQAREIAIPYDGWRLQCQLTNTFVRGRRVMQDGIVDETAKAYGTLVTPNKAKA
;
A
#
# COMPACT_ATOMS: atom_id res chain seq x y z
N ALA A 1 15.15 -23.39 7.76
CA ALA A 1 15.24 -22.08 8.38
C ALA A 1 14.09 -21.21 7.84
N PRO A 2 13.31 -20.47 8.66
CA PRO A 2 12.24 -19.66 8.18
C PRO A 2 12.80 -18.55 7.28
N PHE A 3 12.20 -18.37 6.12
CA PHE A 3 12.50 -17.28 5.20
C PHE A 3 12.23 -15.95 5.94
N LYS A 4 13.25 -15.34 6.49
CA LYS A 4 13.19 -13.94 6.91
C LYS A 4 13.21 -13.08 5.65
N ARG A 5 12.03 -12.80 5.09
CA ARG A 5 11.90 -11.72 4.11
C ARG A 5 12.22 -10.42 4.84
N ARG A 6 13.42 -9.94 4.66
CA ARG A 6 13.76 -8.57 5.06
C ARG A 6 13.31 -7.64 3.94
N PHE A 7 12.09 -7.10 4.07
CA PHE A 7 11.80 -5.84 3.40
C PHE A 7 12.65 -4.78 4.12
N TYR A 8 13.66 -4.29 3.45
CA TYR A 8 14.39 -3.14 3.96
C TYR A 8 13.61 -1.91 3.50
N SER A 9 12.80 -1.37 4.39
CA SER A 9 12.36 0.00 4.27
C SER A 9 13.30 0.81 5.14
N VAL A 10 13.99 1.79 4.63
CA VAL A 10 14.69 2.75 5.48
C VAL A 10 15.11 3.98 4.70
N VAL A 11 14.61 5.11 5.11
CA VAL A 11 15.46 6.24 5.45
C VAL A 11 15.17 6.53 6.90
N ALA A 12 16.04 6.12 7.78
CA ALA A 12 16.03 6.58 9.13
C ALA A 12 17.09 7.68 9.25
N LEU A 13 16.71 8.80 9.83
CA LEU A 13 17.66 9.65 10.49
C LEU A 13 17.92 9.07 11.88
N THR A 14 19.16 9.09 12.31
CA THR A 14 19.53 8.76 13.69
C THR A 14 19.00 9.83 14.64
N GLN A 15 18.88 9.53 15.93
CA GLN A 15 18.40 10.50 16.93
C GLN A 15 19.23 11.81 16.96
N ASP A 16 20.48 11.78 16.50
CA ASP A 16 21.35 12.92 16.36
C ASP A 16 21.21 13.68 15.02
N ARG A 17 20.19 13.30 14.21
CA ARG A 17 19.91 13.84 12.88
C ARG A 17 21.02 13.61 11.85
N SER A 18 21.95 12.70 12.12
CA SER A 18 22.90 12.29 11.09
C SER A 18 22.20 11.40 10.07
N PRO A 19 22.51 11.56 8.76
CA PRO A 19 21.97 10.66 7.73
C PRO A 19 22.38 9.24 8.05
N LEU A 20 21.45 8.30 7.92
CA LEU A 20 21.82 6.88 7.98
C LEU A 20 22.77 6.59 6.83
N TYR A 21 24.02 6.44 7.18
CA TYR A 21 25.00 5.82 6.31
C TYR A 21 24.46 4.44 5.95
N GLY A 22 24.20 4.20 4.67
CA GLY A 22 23.73 2.89 4.22
C GLY A 22 22.61 2.95 3.19
N CYS A 23 21.84 4.03 3.07
CA CYS A 23 20.81 4.14 2.04
C CYS A 23 21.43 4.12 0.65
N TYR A 24 22.49 4.91 0.45
CA TYR A 24 23.20 4.96 -0.82
C TYR A 24 23.90 3.63 -1.13
N GLU A 25 24.57 3.01 -0.17
CA GLU A 25 25.23 1.73 -0.32
C GLU A 25 24.22 0.61 -0.63
N LEU A 26 23.07 0.59 0.04
CA LEU A 26 22.01 -0.38 -0.22
C LEU A 26 21.39 -0.20 -1.61
N ALA A 27 21.22 1.06 -2.05
CA ALA A 27 20.77 1.37 -3.40
C ALA A 27 21.82 0.96 -4.45
N ALA A 28 23.09 1.30 -4.21
CA ALA A 28 24.22 0.96 -5.10
C ALA A 28 24.43 -0.55 -5.22
N ASP A 29 24.17 -1.30 -4.14
CA ASP A 29 24.23 -2.76 -4.08
C ASP A 29 23.11 -3.44 -4.90
N GLY A 30 22.06 -2.69 -5.27
CA GLY A 30 20.91 -3.19 -6.02
C GLY A 30 20.05 -4.21 -5.27
N ARG A 31 20.18 -4.29 -3.94
CA ARG A 31 19.42 -5.26 -3.12
C ARG A 31 18.06 -4.76 -2.68
N ILE A 32 17.77 -3.48 -2.87
CA ILE A 32 16.48 -2.85 -2.58
C ILE A 32 15.94 -2.17 -3.83
N VAL A 33 14.62 -2.08 -3.91
CA VAL A 33 13.91 -1.46 -5.05
C VAL A 33 13.32 -0.09 -4.70
N ALA A 34 13.10 0.18 -3.41
CA ALA A 34 12.47 1.39 -2.90
C ALA A 34 12.76 1.58 -1.41
N PHE A 35 12.48 2.79 -0.94
CA PHE A 35 12.44 3.14 0.48
C PHE A 35 10.99 3.33 0.95
N LYS A 36 10.76 3.33 2.27
CA LYS A 36 9.47 3.66 2.90
C LYS A 36 9.69 4.61 4.06
N SER A 37 8.82 5.62 4.19
CA SER A 37 8.80 6.50 5.36
C SER A 37 7.39 6.83 5.81
N PHE A 38 7.25 7.18 7.09
CA PHE A 38 6.04 7.64 7.74
C PHE A 38 6.23 9.04 8.27
N LEU A 39 5.23 9.93 8.10
CA LEU A 39 5.28 11.32 8.56
C LEU A 39 4.78 11.48 10.00
N HIS A 40 5.16 10.57 10.88
CA HIS A 40 4.80 10.63 12.29
C HIS A 40 5.97 10.15 13.15
N THR A 41 5.92 10.47 14.44
CA THR A 41 6.86 9.90 15.41
C THR A 41 6.58 8.42 15.60
N ALA A 42 7.62 7.64 15.86
CA ALA A 42 7.45 6.21 16.18
C ALA A 42 6.52 6.06 17.40
N PRO A 43 5.40 5.30 17.28
CA PRO A 43 4.53 5.06 18.42
C PRO A 43 5.30 4.40 19.55
N GLN A 44 5.13 4.90 20.77
CA GLN A 44 5.89 4.37 21.92
C GLN A 44 5.70 2.86 22.13
N SER A 45 4.47 2.36 21.93
CA SER A 45 4.14 0.93 22.05
C SER A 45 4.71 0.05 20.93
N ARG A 46 5.19 0.65 19.84
CA ARG A 46 5.73 -0.03 18.64
C ARG A 46 7.04 0.60 18.19
N TYR A 47 7.78 1.19 19.13
CA TYR A 47 8.99 1.96 18.82
C TYR A 47 10.00 1.16 18.00
N GLU A 48 10.29 -0.08 18.39
CA GLU A 48 11.26 -0.93 17.69
C GLU A 48 10.85 -1.31 16.25
N GLU A 49 9.55 -1.29 15.96
CA GLU A 49 9.05 -1.53 14.60
C GLU A 49 9.21 -0.30 13.70
N PHE A 50 9.02 0.90 14.26
CA PHE A 50 9.02 2.16 13.53
C PHE A 50 10.34 2.92 13.62
N LYS A 51 11.24 2.49 14.50
CA LYS A 51 12.57 3.07 14.65
C LYS A 51 13.29 3.07 13.31
N GLY A 52 13.59 4.26 12.83
CA GLY A 52 14.24 4.43 11.55
C GLY A 52 13.34 4.38 10.32
N LEU A 53 12.01 4.36 10.49
CA LEU A 53 11.02 4.41 9.39
C LEU A 53 10.29 5.74 9.32
N THR A 54 10.62 6.70 10.19
CA THR A 54 9.85 7.94 10.33
C THR A 54 10.67 9.17 9.97
N MET A 55 9.99 10.16 9.39
CA MET A 55 10.46 11.53 9.17
C MET A 55 9.39 12.44 9.77
N ALA A 56 9.48 12.72 11.07
CA ALA A 56 8.39 13.32 11.82
C ALA A 56 8.34 14.85 11.67
N ASP A 57 9.50 15.52 11.54
CA ASP A 57 9.58 16.96 11.38
C ASP A 57 10.14 17.38 10.00
N ASP A 58 10.08 18.69 9.72
CA ASP A 58 10.50 19.23 8.42
C ASP A 58 12.01 19.12 8.19
N ALA A 59 12.82 19.16 9.24
CA ALA A 59 14.27 19.02 9.12
C ALA A 59 14.63 17.57 8.75
N GLU A 60 14.02 16.61 9.42
CA GLU A 60 14.15 15.18 9.08
C GLU A 60 13.71 14.90 7.66
N LEU A 61 12.57 15.49 7.24
CA LEU A 61 12.02 15.31 5.90
C LEU A 61 12.95 15.90 4.84
N LEU A 62 13.47 17.12 5.04
CA LEU A 62 14.40 17.78 4.12
C LEU A 62 15.71 16.98 3.97
N VAL A 63 16.33 16.63 5.08
CA VAL A 63 17.59 15.87 5.07
C VAL A 63 17.38 14.49 4.47
N GLY A 64 16.35 13.78 4.90
CA GLY A 64 16.01 12.45 4.39
C GLY A 64 15.73 12.45 2.89
N MET A 65 14.92 13.38 2.38
CA MET A 65 14.66 13.50 0.94
C MET A 65 15.89 13.91 0.14
N THR A 66 16.77 14.70 0.69
CA THR A 66 18.05 15.04 0.03
C THR A 66 18.90 13.79 -0.17
N GLU A 67 19.00 12.91 0.83
CA GLU A 67 19.74 11.65 0.71
C GLU A 67 19.04 10.67 -0.25
N LEU A 68 17.70 10.63 -0.23
CA LEU A 68 16.91 9.82 -1.19
C LEU A 68 17.14 10.26 -2.63
N ALA A 69 17.21 11.57 -2.89
CA ALA A 69 17.49 12.10 -4.23
C ALA A 69 18.87 11.63 -4.73
N LYS A 70 19.88 11.61 -3.87
CA LYS A 70 21.22 11.09 -4.20
C LYS A 70 21.20 9.58 -4.47
N ALA A 71 20.37 8.82 -3.75
CA ALA A 71 20.25 7.39 -3.92
C ALA A 71 19.51 6.99 -5.23
N GLY A 72 18.72 7.90 -5.81
CA GLY A 72 18.03 7.68 -7.09
C GLY A 72 16.90 6.66 -7.07
N LEU A 73 16.56 6.11 -5.91
CA LEU A 73 15.44 5.19 -5.73
C LEU A 73 14.20 5.95 -5.24
N ILE A 74 13.04 5.38 -5.53
CA ILE A 74 11.75 5.92 -5.07
C ILE A 74 11.58 5.73 -3.56
N CYS A 75 10.97 6.69 -2.88
CA CYS A 75 10.51 6.55 -1.50
C CYS A 75 8.98 6.64 -1.43
N ALA A 76 8.37 5.60 -0.89
CA ALA A 76 6.95 5.56 -0.57
C ALA A 76 6.69 6.25 0.77
N PHE A 77 5.77 7.22 0.78
CA PHE A 77 5.39 7.96 1.99
C PHE A 77 3.98 7.58 2.45
N HIS A 78 3.86 7.18 3.71
CA HIS A 78 2.59 7.25 4.42
C HIS A 78 2.36 8.71 4.82
N ALA A 79 1.45 9.39 4.12
CA ALA A 79 1.28 10.84 4.20
C ALA A 79 -0.01 11.20 4.97
N GLU A 80 0.04 11.15 6.28
CA GLU A 80 -1.01 11.67 7.17
C GLU A 80 -0.43 12.62 8.22
N ASN A 81 -1.14 13.73 8.51
CA ASN A 81 -0.72 14.72 9.49
C ASN A 81 -0.92 14.22 10.92
N ASN A 82 0.18 13.87 11.56
CA ASN A 82 0.18 13.30 12.91
C ASN A 82 -0.38 14.25 13.98
N ASP A 83 -0.12 15.55 13.86
CA ASP A 83 -0.58 16.52 14.86
C ASP A 83 -2.10 16.66 14.83
N LEU A 84 -2.69 16.74 13.63
CA LEU A 84 -4.13 16.78 13.46
C LEU A 84 -4.80 15.48 13.94
N ILE A 85 -4.21 14.33 13.61
CA ILE A 85 -4.73 13.02 14.04
C ILE A 85 -4.69 12.91 15.56
N ASN A 86 -3.59 13.28 16.20
CA ASN A 86 -3.46 13.25 17.66
C ASN A 86 -4.46 14.19 18.32
N TYR A 87 -4.65 15.40 17.77
CA TYR A 87 -5.63 16.36 18.27
C TYR A 87 -7.04 15.78 18.21
N TYR A 88 -7.49 15.30 17.04
CA TYR A 88 -8.85 14.77 16.90
C TYR A 88 -9.07 13.48 17.70
N SER A 89 -8.09 12.56 17.66
CA SER A 89 -8.20 11.30 18.41
C SER A 89 -8.29 11.52 19.91
N LYS A 90 -7.50 12.45 20.46
CA LYS A 90 -7.56 12.84 21.87
C LYS A 90 -8.90 13.47 22.22
N LYS A 91 -9.32 14.48 21.43
CA LYS A 91 -10.59 15.18 21.62
C LYS A 91 -11.78 14.20 21.62
N PHE A 92 -11.84 13.28 20.64
CA PHE A 92 -12.93 12.31 20.55
C PHE A 92 -12.98 11.38 21.76
N GLN A 93 -11.83 10.90 22.22
CA GLN A 93 -11.75 10.06 23.39
C GLN A 93 -12.18 10.81 24.69
N GLU A 94 -11.78 12.07 24.84
CA GLU A 94 -12.20 12.93 25.97
C GLU A 94 -13.72 13.20 25.93
N GLU A 95 -14.33 13.26 24.76
CA GLU A 95 -15.78 13.39 24.55
C GLU A 95 -16.54 12.05 24.69
N GLY A 96 -15.84 10.93 24.96
CA GLY A 96 -16.44 9.59 25.00
C GLY A 96 -16.81 9.02 23.63
N ARG A 97 -16.39 9.64 22.56
CA ARG A 97 -16.57 9.22 21.17
C ARG A 97 -15.52 8.18 20.82
N VAL A 98 -15.85 6.93 20.97
CA VAL A 98 -14.93 5.79 20.77
C VAL A 98 -15.52 4.69 19.88
N GLY A 99 -16.63 4.99 19.20
CA GLY A 99 -17.32 4.09 18.30
C GLY A 99 -16.53 3.81 17.01
N PHE A 100 -16.97 2.84 16.26
CA PHE A 100 -16.24 2.36 15.08
C PHE A 100 -16.05 3.45 14.01
N ARG A 101 -17.06 4.29 13.80
CA ARG A 101 -17.01 5.43 12.85
C ARG A 101 -16.07 6.55 13.33
N ASP A 102 -15.83 6.66 14.64
CA ASP A 102 -15.01 7.75 15.17
C ASP A 102 -13.55 7.67 14.74
N HIS A 103 -13.08 6.50 14.35
CA HIS A 103 -11.77 6.37 13.71
C HIS A 103 -11.69 7.20 12.41
N SER A 104 -12.62 6.99 11.48
CA SER A 104 -12.63 7.73 10.20
C SER A 104 -12.87 9.23 10.43
N LEU A 105 -13.75 9.60 11.33
CA LEU A 105 -14.05 11.00 11.66
C LEU A 105 -12.88 11.72 12.35
N SER A 106 -12.02 11.00 13.09
CA SER A 106 -10.80 11.56 13.70
C SER A 106 -9.67 11.77 12.70
N ARG A 107 -9.83 11.32 11.47
CA ARG A 107 -8.87 11.44 10.37
C ARG A 107 -9.51 12.11 9.15
N PRO A 108 -9.98 13.38 9.27
CA PRO A 108 -10.63 14.07 8.17
C PRO A 108 -9.69 14.20 6.95
N VAL A 109 -10.28 14.45 5.78
CA VAL A 109 -9.54 14.55 4.50
C VAL A 109 -8.31 15.44 4.58
N ILE A 110 -8.38 16.53 5.34
CA ILE A 110 -7.26 17.47 5.51
C ILE A 110 -6.00 16.82 6.11
N THR A 111 -6.13 15.73 6.88
CA THR A 111 -4.95 15.04 7.46
C THR A 111 -4.08 14.39 6.40
N GLU A 112 -4.69 13.89 5.33
CA GLU A 112 -3.98 13.34 4.17
C GLU A 112 -3.51 14.45 3.23
N VAL A 113 -4.41 15.34 2.83
CA VAL A 113 -4.15 16.42 1.85
C VAL A 113 -2.97 17.29 2.28
N GLN A 114 -2.95 17.77 3.52
CA GLN A 114 -1.89 18.62 4.04
C GLN A 114 -0.52 17.90 4.06
N SER A 115 -0.51 16.63 4.41
CA SER A 115 0.73 15.85 4.41
C SER A 115 1.22 15.53 3.01
N VAL A 116 0.32 15.30 2.07
CA VAL A 116 0.67 15.14 0.65
C VAL A 116 1.28 16.46 0.12
N GLU A 117 0.68 17.61 0.37
CA GLU A 117 1.26 18.92 0.01
C GLU A 117 2.67 19.09 0.58
N ARG A 118 2.85 18.72 1.85
CA ARG A 118 4.16 18.78 2.53
C ARG A 118 5.19 17.91 1.81
N VAL A 119 4.88 16.64 1.52
CA VAL A 119 5.77 15.74 0.78
C VAL A 119 6.12 16.30 -0.59
N LEU A 120 5.12 16.75 -1.36
CA LEU A 120 5.32 17.30 -2.69
C LEU A 120 6.20 18.56 -2.69
N ARG A 121 6.04 19.41 -1.68
CA ARG A 121 6.88 20.61 -1.53
C ARG A 121 8.35 20.24 -1.31
N PHE A 122 8.65 19.30 -0.41
CA PHE A 122 10.00 18.87 -0.16
C PHE A 122 10.60 18.05 -1.31
N ALA A 123 9.79 17.22 -1.99
CA ALA A 123 10.20 16.50 -3.18
C ALA A 123 10.63 17.46 -4.30
N LYS A 124 9.87 18.55 -4.51
CA LYS A 124 10.21 19.61 -5.48
C LYS A 124 11.54 20.28 -5.17
N GLU A 125 11.80 20.58 -3.90
CA GLU A 125 13.01 21.24 -3.44
C GLU A 125 14.25 20.36 -3.58
N THR A 126 14.12 19.07 -3.30
CA THR A 126 15.25 18.12 -3.24
C THR A 126 15.46 17.35 -4.54
N GLY A 127 14.48 17.30 -5.42
CA GLY A 127 14.47 16.43 -6.60
C GLY A 127 14.28 14.94 -6.29
N ALA A 128 13.79 14.60 -5.08
CA ALA A 128 13.58 13.21 -4.70
C ALA A 128 12.41 12.59 -5.50
N ARG A 129 12.59 11.34 -5.91
CA ARG A 129 11.52 10.51 -6.48
C ARG A 129 10.63 10.01 -5.35
N VAL A 130 9.36 10.33 -5.38
CA VAL A 130 8.44 9.99 -4.30
C VAL A 130 7.20 9.26 -4.81
N GLU A 131 6.67 8.42 -3.95
CA GLU A 131 5.37 7.79 -4.09
C GLU A 131 4.53 8.16 -2.88
N ILE A 132 3.29 8.53 -3.12
CA ILE A 132 2.31 8.63 -2.06
C ILE A 132 1.59 7.28 -1.99
N ALA A 133 1.86 6.54 -0.92
CA ALA A 133 1.31 5.22 -0.71
C ALA A 133 -0.17 5.29 -0.33
N HIS A 134 -0.95 4.30 -0.74
CA HIS A 134 -2.34 4.07 -0.32
C HIS A 134 -3.19 5.36 -0.27
N VAL A 135 -3.14 6.20 -1.32
CA VAL A 135 -3.94 7.44 -1.42
C VAL A 135 -5.42 7.10 -1.36
N SER A 136 -6.13 7.76 -0.44
CA SER A 136 -7.53 7.47 -0.12
C SER A 136 -8.51 8.56 -0.53
N THR A 137 -8.03 9.72 -0.99
CA THR A 137 -8.89 10.88 -1.31
C THR A 137 -8.64 11.46 -2.70
N PRO A 138 -9.70 11.86 -3.44
CA PRO A 138 -9.58 12.56 -4.70
C PRO A 138 -8.76 13.86 -4.61
N GLN A 139 -8.88 14.58 -3.50
CA GLN A 139 -8.16 15.84 -3.27
C GLN A 139 -6.64 15.63 -3.22
N ALA A 140 -6.19 14.55 -2.60
CA ALA A 140 -4.77 14.19 -2.59
C ALA A 140 -4.31 13.78 -4.00
N MET A 141 -5.11 13.01 -4.74
CA MET A 141 -4.81 12.63 -6.12
C MET A 141 -4.67 13.86 -7.03
N GLU A 142 -5.56 14.83 -6.91
CA GLU A 142 -5.50 16.10 -7.67
C GLU A 142 -4.19 16.85 -7.43
N LEU A 143 -3.75 16.96 -6.17
CA LEU A 143 -2.48 17.59 -5.83
C LEU A 143 -1.28 16.89 -6.47
N ILE A 144 -1.27 15.55 -6.42
CA ILE A 144 -0.19 14.76 -7.01
C ILE A 144 -0.19 14.89 -8.53
N CYS A 145 -1.35 14.85 -9.18
CA CYS A 145 -1.49 15.06 -10.62
C CYS A 145 -0.96 16.45 -11.04
N LYS A 146 -1.28 17.50 -10.27
CA LYS A 146 -0.76 18.83 -10.49
C LYS A 146 0.77 18.89 -10.36
N ALA A 147 1.33 18.31 -9.30
CA ALA A 147 2.77 18.26 -9.09
C ALA A 147 3.48 17.52 -10.24
N ARG A 148 2.88 16.43 -10.73
CA ARG A 148 3.37 15.68 -11.90
C ARG A 148 3.33 16.52 -13.17
N ALA A 149 2.27 17.27 -13.41
CA ALA A 149 2.15 18.19 -14.55
C ALA A 149 3.19 19.33 -14.49
N GLU A 150 3.66 19.70 -13.30
CA GLU A 150 4.75 20.64 -13.06
C GLU A 150 6.15 20.00 -13.16
N GLY A 151 6.25 18.72 -13.54
CA GLY A 151 7.50 18.02 -13.81
C GLY A 151 8.11 17.29 -12.60
N GLN A 152 7.39 17.13 -11.49
CA GLN A 152 7.87 16.33 -10.36
C GLN A 152 7.79 14.83 -10.66
N ASP A 153 8.79 14.07 -10.23
CA ASP A 153 8.83 12.59 -10.34
C ASP A 153 8.06 11.99 -9.14
N VAL A 154 6.74 11.98 -9.25
CA VAL A 154 5.83 11.53 -8.19
C VAL A 154 4.82 10.51 -8.69
N TYR A 155 4.53 9.51 -7.86
CA TYR A 155 3.67 8.36 -8.18
C TYR A 155 2.53 8.22 -7.19
N ILE A 156 1.41 7.67 -7.68
CA ILE A 156 0.20 7.40 -6.90
C ILE A 156 0.02 5.89 -6.76
N GLU A 157 0.06 5.40 -5.53
CA GLU A 157 -0.49 4.11 -5.16
C GLU A 157 -1.86 4.31 -4.51
N THR A 158 -2.83 3.46 -4.83
CA THR A 158 -4.04 3.27 -4.03
C THR A 158 -4.26 1.78 -3.76
N CYS A 159 -5.32 1.44 -3.02
CA CYS A 159 -5.55 0.06 -2.59
C CYS A 159 -7.00 -0.37 -2.86
N PRO A 160 -7.28 -1.68 -3.00
CA PRO A 160 -8.64 -2.16 -3.24
C PRO A 160 -9.63 -1.68 -2.18
N HIS A 161 -9.25 -1.61 -0.91
CA HIS A 161 -10.16 -1.21 0.14
C HIS A 161 -10.68 0.22 -0.02
N TYR A 162 -9.93 1.14 -0.63
CA TYR A 162 -10.44 2.49 -0.96
C TYR A 162 -11.33 2.51 -2.21
N LEU A 163 -11.33 1.46 -3.02
CA LEU A 163 -12.17 1.33 -4.21
C LEU A 163 -13.46 0.56 -3.95
N PHE A 164 -13.47 -0.31 -2.94
CA PHE A 164 -14.57 -1.26 -2.72
C PHE A 164 -15.29 -1.09 -1.37
N LEU A 165 -14.62 -0.49 -0.36
CA LEU A 165 -15.17 -0.26 0.97
C LEU A 165 -15.30 1.23 1.25
N ASP A 166 -16.23 1.58 2.14
CA ASP A 166 -16.47 2.96 2.56
C ASP A 166 -16.59 3.10 4.11
N GLU A 167 -16.87 4.29 4.60
CA GLU A 167 -16.99 4.54 6.05
C GLU A 167 -18.18 3.82 6.69
N GLU A 168 -19.22 3.45 5.92
CA GLU A 168 -20.33 2.64 6.42
C GLU A 168 -19.90 1.19 6.65
N ASP A 169 -19.01 0.67 5.80
CA ASP A 169 -18.42 -0.66 6.03
C ASP A 169 -17.51 -0.63 7.27
N GLN A 170 -16.75 0.46 7.50
CA GLN A 170 -16.02 0.67 8.75
C GLN A 170 -16.95 0.64 9.94
N ALA A 171 -18.11 1.32 9.86
CA ALA A 171 -19.08 1.37 10.94
C ALA A 171 -19.73 0.01 11.25
N LYS A 172 -19.87 -0.87 10.25
CA LYS A 172 -20.43 -2.22 10.41
C LYS A 172 -19.39 -3.24 10.89
N LEU A 173 -18.19 -3.21 10.28
CA LEU A 173 -17.15 -4.22 10.48
C LEU A 173 -16.23 -3.86 11.67
N GLY A 174 -16.29 -2.63 12.15
CA GLY A 174 -15.57 -2.16 13.33
C GLY A 174 -14.05 -2.27 13.16
N PRO A 175 -13.35 -2.83 14.16
CA PRO A 175 -11.90 -2.90 14.15
C PRO A 175 -11.32 -3.71 13.00
N TYR A 176 -12.10 -4.62 12.39
CA TYR A 176 -11.62 -5.46 11.28
C TYR A 176 -11.45 -4.69 9.97
N ALA A 177 -12.21 -3.60 9.77
CA ALA A 177 -12.05 -2.71 8.61
C ALA A 177 -11.23 -1.44 8.93
N LYS A 178 -10.70 -1.31 10.15
CA LYS A 178 -9.85 -0.19 10.53
C LYS A 178 -8.54 -0.22 9.75
N CYS A 179 -8.23 0.86 9.00
CA CYS A 179 -7.00 1.09 8.25
C CYS A 179 -6.56 2.55 8.32
N ASN A 180 -5.34 2.85 7.91
CA ASN A 180 -4.75 4.19 7.86
C ASN A 180 -4.09 4.43 6.48
N PRO A 181 -4.53 5.46 5.73
CA PRO A 181 -5.68 6.35 5.95
C PRO A 181 -6.99 5.59 6.14
N PRO A 182 -8.02 6.20 6.77
CA PRO A 182 -9.28 5.51 7.00
C PRO A 182 -10.10 5.36 5.72
N LEU A 183 -11.06 4.43 5.74
CA LEU A 183 -12.09 4.35 4.71
C LEU A 183 -12.87 5.67 4.65
N ARG A 184 -13.18 6.12 3.44
CA ARG A 184 -13.82 7.42 3.18
C ARG A 184 -15.30 7.25 2.86
N LYS A 185 -16.02 8.39 2.84
CA LYS A 185 -17.41 8.42 2.38
C LYS A 185 -17.54 7.87 0.98
N LYS A 186 -18.70 7.29 0.70
CA LYS A 186 -19.02 6.68 -0.60
C LYS A 186 -18.74 7.61 -1.78
N GLU A 187 -19.10 8.88 -1.65
CA GLU A 187 -18.93 9.87 -2.73
C GLU A 187 -17.45 10.13 -3.06
N LEU A 188 -16.55 10.02 -2.08
CA LEU A 188 -15.11 10.13 -2.30
C LEU A 188 -14.54 8.84 -2.91
N GLN A 189 -14.99 7.68 -2.39
CA GLN A 189 -14.60 6.38 -2.92
C GLN A 189 -14.96 6.24 -4.41
N GLU A 190 -16.16 6.66 -4.83
CA GLU A 190 -16.58 6.56 -6.22
C GLU A 190 -15.74 7.41 -7.16
N LYS A 191 -15.32 8.60 -6.72
CA LYS A 191 -14.45 9.47 -7.51
C LYS A 191 -13.05 8.91 -7.73
N LEU A 192 -12.57 7.97 -6.90
CA LEU A 192 -11.26 7.34 -7.12
C LEU A 192 -11.22 6.52 -8.42
N TRP A 193 -12.37 6.00 -8.85
CA TRP A 193 -12.45 5.27 -10.12
C TRP A 193 -12.18 6.15 -11.33
N ASP A 194 -12.44 7.46 -11.26
CA ASP A 194 -12.11 8.40 -12.33
C ASP A 194 -10.59 8.44 -12.53
N TYR A 195 -9.81 8.56 -11.44
CA TYR A 195 -8.34 8.55 -11.47
C TYR A 195 -7.73 7.17 -11.84
N ILE A 196 -8.45 6.09 -11.58
CA ILE A 196 -8.09 4.76 -12.09
C ILE A 196 -8.20 4.73 -13.62
N ASN A 197 -9.31 5.23 -14.16
CA ASN A 197 -9.65 5.11 -15.57
C ASN A 197 -8.95 6.12 -16.47
N ASP A 198 -8.64 7.33 -15.98
CA ASP A 198 -7.92 8.36 -16.73
C ASP A 198 -6.40 8.13 -16.80
N GLY A 199 -5.88 7.15 -16.05
CA GLY A 199 -4.46 6.81 -16.04
C GLY A 199 -3.64 7.52 -14.97
N SER A 200 -4.25 8.34 -14.13
CA SER A 200 -3.55 9.11 -13.08
C SER A 200 -2.93 8.22 -12.01
N VAL A 201 -3.63 7.16 -11.57
CA VAL A 201 -3.09 6.18 -10.61
C VAL A 201 -2.05 5.30 -11.30
N ASP A 202 -0.87 5.19 -10.70
CA ASP A 202 0.21 4.39 -11.27
C ASP A 202 0.00 2.90 -11.01
N TYR A 203 -0.33 2.51 -9.78
CA TYR A 203 -0.56 1.10 -9.47
C TYR A 203 -1.44 0.88 -8.23
N ILE A 204 -1.87 -0.37 -8.05
CA ILE A 204 -2.70 -0.82 -6.93
C ILE A 204 -1.84 -1.66 -6.00
N GLY A 205 -1.60 -1.17 -4.79
CA GLY A 205 -1.02 -1.92 -3.69
C GLY A 205 -2.07 -2.75 -2.94
N SER A 206 -1.63 -3.57 -2.00
CA SER A 206 -2.54 -4.32 -1.12
C SER A 206 -2.68 -3.71 0.27
N ASP A 207 -1.70 -2.96 0.68
CA ASP A 207 -1.50 -2.52 2.09
C ASP A 207 -1.73 -3.67 3.08
N HIS A 208 -1.23 -4.87 2.73
CA HIS A 208 -1.40 -6.09 3.52
C HIS A 208 -0.78 -5.94 4.90
N SER A 209 -1.63 -5.88 5.91
CA SER A 209 -1.23 -5.65 7.30
C SER A 209 -1.71 -6.80 8.20
N PRO A 210 -0.89 -7.83 8.43
CA PRO A 210 -1.23 -8.99 9.24
C PRO A 210 -1.07 -8.67 10.74
N PHE A 211 -2.19 -8.67 11.45
CA PHE A 211 -2.25 -8.53 12.91
C PHE A 211 -2.86 -9.78 13.54
N LEU A 212 -2.63 -9.95 14.84
CA LEU A 212 -3.29 -10.99 15.62
C LEU A 212 -4.75 -10.62 15.86
N LEU A 213 -5.60 -11.63 16.07
CA LEU A 213 -7.02 -11.42 16.35
C LEU A 213 -7.22 -10.52 17.58
N GLU A 214 -6.47 -10.72 18.64
CA GLU A 214 -6.52 -9.92 19.87
C GLU A 214 -6.16 -8.45 19.64
N GLU A 215 -5.28 -8.14 18.69
CA GLU A 215 -4.89 -6.77 18.32
C GLU A 215 -6.02 -6.02 17.59
N LYS A 216 -6.99 -6.74 17.10
CA LYS A 216 -8.22 -6.19 16.51
C LYS A 216 -9.35 -6.16 17.54
N THR A 217 -9.60 -7.25 18.26
CA THR A 217 -10.74 -7.40 19.17
C THR A 217 -10.70 -6.44 20.36
N ARG A 218 -9.50 -6.02 20.81
CA ARG A 218 -9.38 -4.96 21.84
C ARG A 218 -9.96 -3.61 21.40
N GLY A 219 -10.32 -3.45 20.14
CA GLY A 219 -11.00 -2.26 19.59
C GLY A 219 -12.52 -2.36 19.58
N LEU A 220 -13.11 -3.45 20.06
CA LEU A 220 -14.58 -3.64 20.05
C LEU A 220 -15.32 -2.69 20.99
N ASP A 221 -14.72 -2.30 22.09
CA ASP A 221 -15.23 -1.32 23.05
C ASP A 221 -14.71 0.11 22.80
N ASN A 222 -13.57 0.23 22.16
CA ASN A 222 -12.95 1.51 21.82
C ASN A 222 -12.07 1.34 20.58
N ILE A 223 -12.52 1.89 19.47
CA ILE A 223 -11.86 1.74 18.16
C ILE A 223 -10.39 2.19 18.17
N PHE A 224 -10.02 3.14 19.01
CA PHE A 224 -8.65 3.66 19.08
C PHE A 224 -7.66 2.63 19.64
N LYS A 225 -8.11 1.61 20.35
CA LYS A 225 -7.26 0.53 20.89
C LYS A 225 -6.88 -0.52 19.82
N ALA A 226 -7.63 -0.65 18.72
CA ALA A 226 -7.32 -1.62 17.66
C ALA A 226 -6.15 -1.16 16.79
N ASN A 227 -5.31 -2.08 16.36
CA ASN A 227 -4.33 -1.82 15.31
C ASN A 227 -5.03 -1.56 13.96
N SER A 228 -4.46 -0.65 13.17
CA SER A 228 -4.98 -0.28 11.84
C SER A 228 -4.34 -1.13 10.76
N GLY A 229 -5.16 -1.71 9.89
CA GLY A 229 -4.77 -2.57 8.78
C GLY A 229 -5.42 -3.96 8.86
N PHE A 230 -5.49 -4.63 7.72
CA PHE A 230 -6.03 -5.99 7.58
C PHE A 230 -5.41 -6.70 6.36
N PRO A 231 -5.52 -8.03 6.25
CA PRO A 231 -4.98 -8.77 5.11
C PRO A 231 -5.71 -8.42 3.81
N GLY A 232 -4.96 -8.19 2.73
CA GLY A 232 -5.50 -7.86 1.41
C GLY A 232 -4.72 -8.45 0.23
N ALA A 233 -3.55 -9.06 0.46
CA ALA A 233 -2.69 -9.54 -0.62
C ALA A 233 -3.34 -10.62 -1.48
N ASP A 234 -4.05 -11.55 -0.87
CA ASP A 234 -4.72 -12.67 -1.57
C ASP A 234 -5.88 -12.20 -2.47
N LEU A 235 -6.48 -11.05 -2.17
CA LEU A 235 -7.71 -10.58 -2.80
C LEU A 235 -7.51 -9.43 -3.79
N ARG A 236 -6.31 -8.82 -3.84
CA ARG A 236 -6.04 -7.67 -4.71
C ARG A 236 -6.40 -7.95 -6.18
N LEU A 237 -5.89 -9.04 -6.74
CA LEU A 237 -6.18 -9.40 -8.14
C LEU A 237 -7.64 -9.84 -8.33
N PRO A 238 -8.22 -10.74 -7.55
CA PRO A 238 -9.62 -11.13 -7.69
C PRO A 238 -10.61 -9.96 -7.63
N LEU A 239 -10.42 -9.01 -6.71
CA LEU A 239 -11.27 -7.83 -6.60
C LEU A 239 -11.19 -6.94 -7.85
N MET A 240 -9.99 -6.73 -8.39
CA MET A 240 -9.82 -5.92 -9.60
C MET A 240 -10.35 -6.62 -10.86
N LEU A 241 -10.28 -7.96 -10.94
CA LEU A 241 -10.92 -8.72 -12.01
C LEU A 241 -12.46 -8.68 -11.93
N ASP A 242 -13.02 -8.75 -10.73
CA ASP A 242 -14.45 -8.56 -10.52
C ASP A 242 -14.92 -7.14 -10.92
N ALA A 243 -14.09 -6.11 -10.68
CA ALA A 243 -14.38 -4.76 -11.18
C ALA A 243 -14.43 -4.68 -12.72
N VAL A 244 -13.65 -5.51 -13.42
CA VAL A 244 -13.71 -5.61 -14.90
C VAL A 244 -15.08 -6.16 -15.34
N THR A 245 -15.55 -7.22 -14.72
CA THR A 245 -16.86 -7.82 -15.08
C THR A 245 -18.03 -6.89 -14.78
N LYS A 246 -17.87 -6.00 -13.78
CA LYS A 246 -18.83 -4.97 -13.41
C LYS A 246 -18.70 -3.68 -14.24
N GLY A 247 -17.80 -3.65 -15.23
CA GLY A 247 -17.58 -2.49 -16.10
C GLY A 247 -16.99 -1.25 -15.41
N LYS A 248 -16.42 -1.41 -14.20
CA LYS A 248 -15.77 -0.32 -13.45
C LYS A 248 -14.41 0.08 -14.03
N VAL A 249 -13.69 -0.87 -14.63
CA VAL A 249 -12.36 -0.67 -15.20
C VAL A 249 -12.13 -1.66 -16.34
N SER A 250 -11.31 -1.33 -17.33
CA SER A 250 -10.96 -2.25 -18.41
C SER A 250 -9.88 -3.26 -17.97
N LEU A 251 -9.89 -4.48 -18.54
CA LEU A 251 -8.87 -5.49 -18.26
C LEU A 251 -7.45 -5.01 -18.61
N PRO A 252 -7.19 -4.35 -19.76
CA PRO A 252 -5.87 -3.78 -20.04
C PRO A 252 -5.40 -2.83 -18.95
N ARG A 253 -6.30 -1.99 -18.41
CA ARG A 253 -5.96 -1.05 -17.34
C ARG A 253 -5.60 -1.79 -16.03
N VAL A 254 -6.33 -2.86 -15.68
CA VAL A 254 -5.98 -3.70 -14.52
C VAL A 254 -4.59 -4.31 -14.67
N ILE A 255 -4.23 -4.80 -15.88
CA ILE A 255 -2.90 -5.35 -16.16
C ILE A 255 -1.81 -4.27 -16.01
N GLU A 256 -2.07 -3.04 -16.47
CA GLU A 256 -1.15 -1.92 -16.23
C GLU A 256 -0.95 -1.69 -14.74
N LEU A 257 -2.03 -1.54 -13.99
CA LEU A 257 -2.04 -1.21 -12.57
C LEU A 257 -1.41 -2.29 -11.67
N LEU A 258 -1.54 -3.55 -12.03
CA LEU A 258 -1.06 -4.66 -11.19
C LEU A 258 0.27 -5.27 -11.64
N CYS A 259 0.67 -5.05 -12.90
CA CYS A 259 1.83 -5.70 -13.49
C CYS A 259 2.83 -4.71 -14.08
N LYS A 260 2.47 -4.00 -15.16
CA LYS A 260 3.41 -3.23 -15.97
C LYS A 260 3.92 -1.98 -15.25
N ASN A 261 3.01 -1.21 -14.67
CA ASN A 261 3.37 0.05 -14.01
C ASN A 261 4.21 -0.15 -12.75
N PRO A 262 3.85 -1.05 -11.79
CA PRO A 262 4.72 -1.30 -10.64
C PRO A 262 6.10 -1.81 -11.06
N ALA A 263 6.19 -2.63 -12.12
CA ALA A 263 7.49 -3.07 -12.62
C ALA A 263 8.35 -1.91 -13.14
N LYS A 264 7.74 -0.90 -13.77
CA LYS A 264 8.43 0.32 -14.21
C LYS A 264 8.84 1.21 -13.05
N VAL A 265 7.90 1.47 -12.12
CA VAL A 265 8.12 2.33 -10.93
C VAL A 265 9.30 1.83 -10.10
N PHE A 266 9.38 0.52 -9.89
CA PHE A 266 10.44 -0.12 -9.09
C PHE A 266 11.65 -0.61 -9.91
N ASN A 267 11.81 -0.15 -11.17
CA ASN A 267 12.94 -0.46 -12.03
C ASN A 267 13.22 -1.96 -12.28
N ILE A 268 12.20 -2.81 -12.27
CA ILE A 268 12.30 -4.24 -12.57
C ILE A 268 11.71 -4.61 -13.95
N TYR A 269 11.22 -3.61 -14.68
CA TYR A 269 10.82 -3.76 -16.08
C TYR A 269 12.06 -3.70 -16.98
N PRO A 270 12.20 -4.53 -18.07
CA PRO A 270 11.19 -5.43 -18.62
C PRO A 270 11.29 -6.90 -18.13
N GLN A 271 12.10 -7.19 -17.12
CA GLN A 271 12.19 -8.56 -16.58
C GLN A 271 10.83 -9.03 -16.05
N LYS A 272 10.10 -8.12 -15.42
CA LYS A 272 8.74 -8.33 -14.90
C LYS A 272 7.76 -7.34 -15.54
N GLY A 273 6.47 -7.64 -15.49
CA GLY A 273 5.39 -6.70 -15.75
C GLY A 273 4.65 -6.87 -17.07
N GLU A 274 5.15 -7.64 -18.02
CA GLU A 274 4.44 -7.95 -19.27
C GLU A 274 4.84 -9.30 -19.86
N ILE A 275 4.00 -9.85 -20.71
CA ILE A 275 4.29 -11.07 -21.48
C ILE A 275 5.08 -10.66 -22.72
N ARG A 276 6.37 -10.98 -22.73
CA ARG A 276 7.26 -10.73 -23.86
C ARG A 276 8.43 -11.73 -23.87
N VAL A 277 9.04 -11.91 -25.02
CA VAL A 277 10.27 -12.71 -25.14
C VAL A 277 11.39 -12.07 -24.30
N GLY A 278 12.02 -12.88 -23.45
CA GLY A 278 13.09 -12.45 -22.55
C GLY A 278 12.63 -11.97 -21.16
N ALA A 279 11.31 -11.83 -20.92
CA ALA A 279 10.79 -11.61 -19.57
C ALA A 279 10.63 -12.94 -18.81
N ASP A 280 10.59 -12.85 -17.48
CA ASP A 280 10.24 -14.00 -16.65
C ASP A 280 8.79 -14.44 -16.91
N ALA A 281 8.56 -15.74 -17.05
CA ALA A 281 7.24 -16.31 -17.21
C ALA A 281 6.50 -16.40 -15.86
N ASP A 282 6.29 -15.23 -15.21
CA ASP A 282 5.43 -15.07 -14.04
C ASP A 282 4.02 -14.76 -14.55
N LEU A 283 3.17 -15.77 -14.57
CA LEU A 283 1.88 -15.70 -15.23
C LEU A 283 0.75 -16.09 -14.28
N VAL A 284 -0.40 -15.48 -14.48
CA VAL A 284 -1.65 -15.88 -13.84
C VAL A 284 -2.68 -16.15 -14.94
N SER A 285 -3.35 -17.29 -14.87
CA SER A 285 -4.54 -17.56 -15.67
C SER A 285 -5.80 -17.47 -14.81
N PHE A 286 -6.87 -16.96 -15.39
CA PHE A 286 -8.17 -16.78 -14.73
C PHE A 286 -9.30 -16.96 -15.73
N ASN A 287 -10.51 -17.08 -15.20
CA ASN A 287 -11.73 -17.33 -15.94
C ASN A 287 -12.85 -16.45 -15.38
N PHE A 288 -13.63 -15.82 -16.24
CA PHE A 288 -14.81 -15.02 -15.87
C PHE A 288 -16.13 -15.79 -15.88
N ASP A 289 -16.13 -17.04 -16.39
CA ASP A 289 -17.34 -17.88 -16.44
C ASP A 289 -17.71 -18.47 -15.08
N HIS A 290 -16.79 -18.43 -14.13
CA HIS A 290 -16.96 -18.96 -12.78
C HIS A 290 -16.85 -17.88 -11.71
N GLU A 291 -17.68 -18.04 -10.68
CA GLU A 291 -17.68 -17.20 -9.50
C GLU A 291 -16.75 -17.79 -8.42
N THR A 292 -16.05 -16.94 -7.71
CA THR A 292 -15.34 -17.29 -6.47
C THR A 292 -16.05 -16.65 -5.28
N ILE A 293 -16.41 -17.46 -4.28
CA ILE A 293 -16.85 -16.95 -2.98
C ILE A 293 -15.62 -16.79 -2.11
N VAL A 294 -15.39 -15.56 -1.63
CA VAL A 294 -14.30 -15.27 -0.72
C VAL A 294 -14.54 -16.00 0.61
N ASP A 295 -13.62 -16.83 1.00
CA ASP A 295 -13.62 -17.53 2.28
C ASP A 295 -12.30 -17.19 2.99
N LYS A 296 -12.39 -16.42 4.08
CA LYS A 296 -11.21 -16.00 4.84
C LYS A 296 -10.35 -17.18 5.30
N ASN A 297 -10.97 -18.33 5.58
CA ASN A 297 -10.25 -19.52 6.04
C ASN A 297 -9.38 -20.14 4.94
N LYS A 298 -9.65 -19.82 3.68
CA LYS A 298 -8.84 -20.24 2.51
C LYS A 298 -7.75 -19.22 2.14
N CYS A 299 -7.71 -18.06 2.79
CA CYS A 299 -6.61 -17.10 2.59
C CYS A 299 -5.30 -17.69 3.09
N TYR A 300 -4.22 -17.42 2.35
CA TYR A 300 -2.86 -17.90 2.69
C TYR A 300 -2.18 -17.03 3.75
N SER A 301 -2.73 -15.87 4.07
CA SER A 301 -2.23 -15.01 5.14
C SER A 301 -2.25 -15.74 6.49
N GLN A 302 -1.20 -15.59 7.28
CA GLN A 302 -1.18 -16.04 8.67
C GLN A 302 -2.22 -15.32 9.54
N ALA A 303 -2.65 -14.12 9.11
CA ALA A 303 -3.68 -13.31 9.77
C ALA A 303 -5.08 -13.50 9.17
N ARG A 304 -5.37 -14.66 8.56
CA ARG A 304 -6.67 -14.92 7.89
C ARG A 304 -7.88 -14.78 8.82
N GLU A 305 -7.71 -14.95 10.12
CA GLU A 305 -8.79 -14.79 11.09
C GLU A 305 -9.39 -13.38 11.09
N ILE A 306 -8.59 -12.37 10.75
CA ILE A 306 -9.03 -10.98 10.64
C ILE A 306 -9.30 -10.53 9.20
N ALA A 307 -9.23 -11.42 8.21
CA ALA A 307 -9.56 -11.12 6.80
C ALA A 307 -11.09 -11.05 6.57
N ILE A 308 -11.76 -10.30 7.43
CA ILE A 308 -13.23 -10.21 7.52
C ILE A 308 -13.84 -9.26 6.47
N PRO A 309 -13.19 -8.14 6.06
CA PRO A 309 -13.88 -7.15 5.24
C PRO A 309 -14.48 -7.66 3.92
N TYR A 310 -13.92 -8.70 3.36
CA TYR A 310 -14.41 -9.29 2.10
C TYR A 310 -14.95 -10.71 2.25
N ASP A 311 -15.02 -11.24 3.48
CA ASP A 311 -15.51 -12.59 3.73
C ASP A 311 -16.96 -12.76 3.24
N GLY A 312 -17.23 -13.83 2.49
CA GLY A 312 -18.53 -14.08 1.87
C GLY A 312 -18.82 -13.31 0.57
N TRP A 313 -17.92 -12.43 0.11
CA TRP A 313 -18.13 -11.73 -1.17
C TRP A 313 -18.10 -12.68 -2.34
N ARG A 314 -18.96 -12.42 -3.33
CA ARG A 314 -19.04 -13.14 -4.60
C ARG A 314 -18.33 -12.35 -5.68
N LEU A 315 -17.25 -12.89 -6.20
CA LEU A 315 -16.41 -12.26 -7.23
C LEU A 315 -16.58 -13.04 -8.54
N GLN A 316 -16.97 -12.36 -9.62
CA GLN A 316 -17.17 -12.98 -10.93
C GLN A 316 -15.83 -13.24 -11.63
N CYS A 317 -14.98 -14.01 -11.00
CA CYS A 317 -13.72 -14.50 -11.56
C CYS A 317 -13.20 -15.69 -10.75
N GLN A 318 -12.46 -16.56 -11.41
CA GLN A 318 -11.72 -17.65 -10.77
C GLN A 318 -10.27 -17.64 -11.22
N LEU A 319 -9.33 -17.59 -10.29
CA LEU A 319 -7.91 -17.79 -10.59
C LEU A 319 -7.66 -19.28 -10.77
N THR A 320 -7.15 -19.69 -11.94
CA THR A 320 -6.97 -21.10 -12.28
C THR A 320 -5.54 -21.57 -12.10
N ASN A 321 -4.55 -20.76 -12.51
CA ASN A 321 -3.14 -21.13 -12.32
C ASN A 321 -2.29 -19.90 -12.00
N THR A 322 -1.21 -20.14 -11.25
CA THR A 322 -0.11 -19.19 -11.10
C THR A 322 1.21 -19.86 -11.43
N PHE A 323 1.99 -19.19 -12.26
CA PHE A 323 3.33 -19.64 -12.63
C PHE A 323 4.38 -18.64 -12.15
N VAL A 324 5.51 -19.14 -11.71
CA VAL A 324 6.70 -18.35 -11.40
C VAL A 324 7.84 -18.87 -12.23
N ARG A 325 8.39 -18.05 -13.13
CA ARG A 325 9.42 -18.42 -14.11
C ARG A 325 9.10 -19.73 -14.84
N GLY A 326 7.85 -19.86 -15.30
CA GLY A 326 7.36 -21.01 -16.07
C GLY A 326 6.99 -22.25 -15.25
N ARG A 327 7.30 -22.32 -13.95
CA ARG A 327 6.83 -23.39 -13.07
C ARG A 327 5.47 -23.04 -12.49
N ARG A 328 4.49 -23.93 -12.65
CA ARG A 328 3.20 -23.77 -11.97
C ARG A 328 3.38 -23.95 -10.47
N VAL A 329 2.97 -22.94 -9.70
CA VAL A 329 3.08 -22.90 -8.23
C VAL A 329 1.73 -22.90 -7.53
N MET A 330 0.63 -22.71 -8.29
CA MET A 330 -0.75 -22.81 -7.79
C MET A 330 -1.66 -23.29 -8.91
N GLN A 331 -2.63 -24.11 -8.56
CA GLN A 331 -3.73 -24.57 -9.42
C GLN A 331 -5.04 -24.54 -8.61
N ASP A 332 -6.08 -23.87 -9.16
CA ASP A 332 -7.44 -23.81 -8.61
C ASP A 332 -7.46 -23.42 -7.10
N GLY A 333 -6.64 -22.44 -6.74
CA GLY A 333 -6.51 -21.95 -5.37
C GLY A 333 -5.61 -22.78 -4.46
N ILE A 334 -5.05 -23.90 -4.94
CA ILE A 334 -4.17 -24.78 -4.15
C ILE A 334 -2.71 -24.52 -4.51
N VAL A 335 -1.92 -24.10 -3.54
CA VAL A 335 -0.48 -23.85 -3.71
C VAL A 335 0.29 -25.18 -3.70
N ASP A 336 1.22 -25.33 -4.64
CA ASP A 336 2.17 -26.46 -4.67
C ASP A 336 3.21 -26.34 -3.55
N GLU A 337 3.00 -27.11 -2.50
CA GLU A 337 3.91 -27.16 -1.33
C GLU A 337 5.33 -27.62 -1.70
N THR A 338 5.52 -28.30 -2.83
CA THR A 338 6.84 -28.72 -3.32
C THR A 338 7.63 -27.57 -3.96
N ALA A 339 6.97 -26.45 -4.26
CA ALA A 339 7.61 -25.23 -4.79
C ALA A 339 8.30 -24.38 -3.71
N LYS A 340 8.44 -24.89 -2.48
CA LYS A 340 9.20 -24.22 -1.42
C LYS A 340 10.62 -23.92 -1.87
N ALA A 341 11.09 -22.70 -1.53
CA ALA A 341 12.41 -22.16 -1.91
C ALA A 341 12.63 -21.94 -3.41
N TYR A 342 11.60 -21.95 -4.25
CA TYR A 342 11.72 -21.65 -5.68
C TYR A 342 11.85 -20.13 -5.97
N GLY A 343 11.56 -19.29 -4.98
CA GLY A 343 11.70 -17.83 -5.11
C GLY A 343 13.17 -17.40 -5.28
N THR A 344 13.40 -16.38 -6.12
CA THR A 344 14.68 -15.69 -6.25
C THR A 344 14.52 -14.21 -5.99
N LEU A 345 15.59 -13.55 -5.52
CA LEU A 345 15.60 -12.10 -5.39
C LEU A 345 15.58 -11.47 -6.78
N VAL A 346 14.63 -10.58 -7.01
CA VAL A 346 14.61 -9.70 -8.18
C VAL A 346 15.31 -8.40 -7.78
N THR A 347 16.32 -8.02 -8.54
CA THR A 347 17.07 -6.77 -8.33
C THR A 347 16.63 -5.74 -9.34
N PRO A 348 16.58 -4.45 -8.98
CA PRO A 348 16.28 -3.40 -9.96
C PRO A 348 17.35 -3.35 -11.04
N ASN A 349 16.96 -2.95 -12.24
CA ASN A 349 17.90 -2.62 -13.27
C ASN A 349 18.83 -1.50 -12.79
N LYS A 350 20.13 -1.63 -13.03
CA LYS A 350 21.06 -0.55 -12.68
C LYS A 350 20.59 0.74 -13.34
N ALA A 351 20.51 1.81 -12.56
CA ALA A 351 20.27 3.12 -13.11
C ALA A 351 21.27 3.35 -14.24
N LYS A 352 20.79 3.77 -15.41
CA LYS A 352 21.73 4.25 -16.45
C LYS A 352 22.41 5.47 -15.83
N ALA A 353 23.72 5.34 -15.64
CA ALA A 353 24.58 6.41 -15.17
C ALA A 353 24.50 7.62 -16.11
#